data_679c4927a233887c9366e789697a46c4
#
_entry.id   679c4927a233887c9366e789697a46c4
#
_cell.length_a   1.000
_cell.length_b   1.000
_cell.length_c   1.000
_cell.angle_alpha   90.00
_cell.angle_beta   90.00
_cell.angle_gamma   90.00
#
_symmetry.space_group_name_H-M   'P 1'
#
loop_
_entity.id
_entity.type
_entity.pdbx_description
1 polymer ?
#
loop_
_entity_poly.entity_id
_entity_poly.type
_entity_poly.pdbx_seq_one_letter_code
_entity_poly.pdbx_strand_id
1 'polypeptide(L)'
;MRIAVISVCARRNGSQDCVKALAGGMESMGHHVEIFDAWTGDGYKLPSFEYIAICAEAASFWGGKMPEALSKILASTSSLGGKKSAAFIKKTSPFFVNKALGNLMKAMEKEGMLVNWSEVLLSAAHANAMGKRIGS
;
A
#
# COMPACT_ATOMS: atom_id res chain seq x y z
N MET A 1 -9.56 4.27 13.83
CA MET A 1 -8.23 4.83 13.44
C MET A 1 -8.36 5.63 12.15
N ARG A 2 -7.44 6.54 11.96
CA ARG A 2 -7.28 7.21 10.66
C ARG A 2 -6.21 6.45 9.87
N ILE A 3 -6.59 5.93 8.72
CA ILE A 3 -5.72 5.09 7.89
C ILE A 3 -5.52 5.74 6.52
N ALA A 4 -4.27 5.85 6.09
CA ALA A 4 -3.95 6.23 4.72
C ALA A 4 -3.68 4.97 3.92
N VAL A 5 -4.37 4.80 2.79
CA VAL A 5 -4.10 3.71 1.85
C VAL A 5 -3.45 4.33 0.62
N ILE A 6 -2.22 3.95 0.37
CA ILE A 6 -1.47 4.46 -0.79
C ILE A 6 -1.59 3.45 -1.93
N SER A 7 -2.15 3.90 -3.05
CA SER A 7 -2.27 3.10 -4.25
C SER A 7 -1.05 3.33 -5.14
N VAL A 8 -0.28 2.28 -5.39
CA VAL A 8 0.91 2.35 -6.25
C VAL A 8 0.70 1.40 -7.43
N CYS A 9 -0.05 1.87 -8.42
CA CYS A 9 -0.29 1.11 -9.65
C CYS A 9 1.01 1.05 -10.48
N ALA A 10 1.12 0.02 -11.32
CA ALA A 10 2.29 -0.14 -12.17
C ALA A 10 2.48 1.03 -13.14
N ARG A 11 1.38 1.71 -13.47
CA ARG A 11 1.37 2.88 -14.36
C ARG A 11 0.25 3.82 -13.95
N ARG A 12 0.31 5.07 -14.44
CA ARG A 12 -0.74 6.06 -14.20
C ARG A 12 -2.11 5.55 -14.67
N ASN A 13 -3.15 5.91 -13.92
CA ASN A 13 -4.54 5.53 -14.23
C ASN A 13 -4.78 4.01 -14.27
N GLY A 14 -3.97 3.24 -13.55
CA GLY A 14 -4.21 1.81 -13.38
C GLY A 14 -5.45 1.55 -12.54
N SER A 15 -5.95 0.31 -12.60
CA SER A 15 -7.11 -0.11 -11.81
C SER A 15 -6.83 -0.06 -10.32
N GLN A 16 -7.75 0.50 -9.55
CA GLN A 16 -7.67 0.58 -8.10
C GLN A 16 -8.69 -0.34 -7.41
N ASP A 17 -9.15 -1.38 -8.09
CA ASP A 17 -10.18 -2.27 -7.56
C ASP A 17 -9.80 -2.89 -6.20
N CYS A 18 -8.59 -3.40 -6.09
CA CYS A 18 -8.11 -3.99 -4.83
C CYS A 18 -7.92 -2.93 -3.75
N VAL A 19 -7.44 -1.75 -4.12
CA VAL A 19 -7.25 -0.63 -3.19
C VAL A 19 -8.60 -0.20 -2.61
N LYS A 20 -9.60 -0.02 -3.47
CA LYS A 20 -10.95 0.37 -3.04
C LYS A 20 -11.59 -0.71 -2.16
N ALA A 21 -11.42 -1.97 -2.52
CA ALA A 21 -11.92 -3.10 -1.73
C ALA A 21 -11.25 -3.18 -0.36
N LEU A 22 -9.94 -2.97 -0.31
CA LEU A 22 -9.17 -2.93 0.94
C LEU A 22 -9.67 -1.81 1.84
N ALA A 23 -9.80 -0.61 1.28
CA ALA A 23 -10.31 0.56 2.01
C ALA A 23 -11.74 0.33 2.51
N GLY A 24 -12.59 -0.26 1.67
CA GLY A 24 -13.97 -0.58 2.06
C GLY A 24 -14.04 -1.55 3.22
N GLY A 25 -13.15 -2.55 3.26
CA GLY A 25 -13.03 -3.46 4.39
C GLY A 25 -12.66 -2.73 5.69
N MET A 26 -11.69 -1.83 5.60
CA MET A 26 -11.27 -1.01 6.75
C MET A 26 -12.42 -0.11 7.25
N GLU A 27 -13.10 0.55 6.32
CA GLU A 27 -14.22 1.44 6.66
C GLU A 27 -15.36 0.69 7.33
N SER A 28 -15.62 -0.55 6.91
CA SER A 28 -16.67 -1.39 7.50
C SER A 28 -16.39 -1.72 8.97
N MET A 29 -15.14 -1.60 9.40
CA MET A 29 -14.73 -1.80 10.79
C MET A 29 -14.64 -0.50 11.59
N GLY A 30 -15.17 0.60 11.04
CA GLY A 30 -15.25 1.88 11.73
C GLY A 30 -14.03 2.79 11.57
N HIS A 31 -13.09 2.45 10.70
CA HIS A 31 -11.92 3.30 10.47
C HIS A 31 -12.23 4.40 9.47
N HIS A 32 -11.58 5.54 9.65
CA HIS A 32 -11.60 6.63 8.68
C HIS A 32 -10.45 6.41 7.69
N VAL A 33 -10.77 6.17 6.43
CA VAL A 33 -9.79 5.80 5.40
C VAL A 33 -9.73 6.85 4.30
N GLU A 34 -8.51 7.23 3.93
CA GLU A 34 -8.27 8.12 2.80
C GLU A 34 -7.30 7.42 1.83
N ILE A 35 -7.65 7.42 0.54
CA ILE A 35 -6.83 6.79 -0.51
C ILE A 35 -5.98 7.86 -1.18
N PHE A 36 -4.68 7.58 -1.29
CA PHE A 36 -3.72 8.43 -1.99
C PHE A 36 -3.19 7.67 -3.21
N ASP A 37 -3.24 8.32 -4.37
CA ASP A 37 -2.61 7.78 -5.57
C ASP A 37 -1.15 8.23 -5.61
N ALA A 38 -0.22 7.28 -5.64
CA ALA A 38 1.20 7.59 -5.63
C ALA A 38 1.66 8.39 -6.85
N TRP A 39 0.97 8.26 -7.98
CA TRP A 39 1.30 8.99 -9.20
C TRP A 39 0.94 10.47 -9.15
N THR A 40 -0.05 10.83 -8.34
CA THR A 40 -0.52 12.22 -8.21
C THR A 40 -0.26 12.79 -6.81
N GLY A 41 0.34 12.03 -5.96
CA GLY A 41 0.30 12.02 -4.53
C GLY A 41 0.61 13.28 -3.74
N ASP A 42 -0.09 13.40 -2.61
CA ASP A 42 0.05 14.42 -1.59
C ASP A 42 0.72 13.80 -0.35
N GLY A 43 1.95 13.33 -0.51
CA GLY A 43 2.68 12.65 0.58
C GLY A 43 2.80 13.47 1.85
N TYR A 44 2.74 14.80 1.76
CA TYR A 44 2.83 15.66 2.93
C TYR A 44 1.71 15.45 3.94
N LYS A 45 0.59 14.84 3.55
CA LYS A 45 -0.53 14.54 4.45
C LYS A 45 -0.33 13.26 5.25
N LEU A 46 0.58 12.39 4.83
CA LEU A 46 0.75 11.05 5.42
C LEU A 46 1.08 11.06 6.92
N PRO A 47 1.91 11.97 7.43
CA PRO A 47 2.22 11.97 8.87
C PRO A 47 1.02 12.17 9.79
N SER A 48 -0.10 12.70 9.29
CA SER A 48 -1.30 12.91 10.09
C SER A 48 -2.11 11.64 10.32
N PHE A 49 -1.78 10.54 9.65
CA PHE A 49 -2.48 9.27 9.77
C PHE A 49 -1.79 8.36 10.79
N GLU A 50 -2.60 7.58 11.51
CA GLU A 50 -2.08 6.66 12.53
C GLU A 50 -1.51 5.38 11.93
N TYR A 51 -2.05 4.96 10.79
CA TYR A 51 -1.67 3.72 10.12
C TYR A 51 -1.56 3.96 8.62
N ILE A 52 -0.54 3.36 8.00
CA ILE A 52 -0.31 3.51 6.57
C ILE A 52 -0.30 2.13 5.91
N ALA A 53 -1.21 1.91 4.97
CA ALA A 53 -1.24 0.70 4.17
C ALA A 53 -0.84 1.05 2.74
N ILE A 54 0.15 0.37 2.20
CA ILE A 54 0.57 0.56 0.81
C ILE A 54 0.14 -0.67 0.01
N CYS A 55 -0.66 -0.45 -1.03
CA CYS A 55 -1.07 -1.49 -1.96
C CYS A 55 -0.44 -1.20 -3.31
N ALA A 56 0.52 -2.02 -3.71
CA ALA A 56 1.32 -1.79 -4.89
C ALA A 56 1.21 -2.93 -5.91
N GLU A 57 1.60 -2.61 -7.14
CA GLU A 57 1.82 -3.57 -8.21
C GLU A 57 3.28 -3.50 -8.60
N ALA A 58 3.88 -4.63 -9.06
CA ALA A 58 5.23 -4.61 -9.58
C ALA A 58 5.28 -3.76 -10.86
N ALA A 59 6.38 -3.00 -11.05
CA ALA A 59 6.55 -2.14 -12.22
C ALA A 59 6.69 -2.92 -13.52
N SER A 60 7.21 -4.14 -13.45
CA SER A 60 7.39 -4.98 -14.61
C SER A 60 7.03 -6.43 -14.28
N PHE A 61 6.82 -7.21 -15.34
CA PHE A 61 6.53 -8.63 -15.23
C PHE A 61 7.68 -9.40 -14.56
N TRP A 62 8.92 -8.93 -14.72
CA TRP A 62 10.12 -9.61 -14.25
C TRP A 62 10.78 -8.87 -13.09
N GLY A 63 11.27 -9.64 -12.12
CA GLY A 63 12.15 -9.14 -11.07
C GLY A 63 11.50 -8.47 -9.87
N GLY A 64 10.20 -8.21 -9.89
CA GLY A 64 9.50 -7.63 -8.74
C GLY A 64 9.84 -6.17 -8.44
N LYS A 65 10.37 -5.43 -9.40
CA LYS A 65 10.73 -4.02 -9.23
C LYS A 65 9.50 -3.18 -8.94
N MET A 66 9.63 -2.24 -7.99
CA MET A 66 8.54 -1.31 -7.66
C MET A 66 8.46 -0.16 -8.66
N PRO A 67 7.24 0.37 -8.93
CA PRO A 67 7.07 1.58 -9.73
C PRO A 67 7.81 2.77 -9.10
N GLU A 68 8.31 3.67 -9.93
CA GLU A 68 9.00 4.87 -9.44
C GLU A 68 8.08 5.79 -8.62
N ALA A 69 6.76 5.70 -8.84
CA ALA A 69 5.78 6.47 -8.07
C ALA A 69 5.91 6.19 -6.56
N LEU A 70 6.29 4.98 -6.17
CA LEU A 70 6.49 4.63 -4.76
C LEU A 70 7.61 5.48 -4.16
N SER A 71 8.77 5.53 -4.80
CA SER A 71 9.87 6.32 -4.28
C SER A 71 9.56 7.81 -4.31
N LYS A 72 8.82 8.27 -5.30
CA LYS A 72 8.41 9.68 -5.39
C LYS A 72 7.49 10.09 -4.24
N ILE A 73 6.46 9.30 -3.94
CA ILE A 73 5.55 9.66 -2.85
C ILE A 73 6.25 9.55 -1.49
N LEU A 74 7.12 8.57 -1.29
CA LEU A 74 7.88 8.44 -0.06
C LEU A 74 8.87 9.58 0.12
N ALA A 75 9.47 10.07 -0.98
CA ALA A 75 10.37 11.22 -0.95
C ALA A 75 9.64 12.54 -0.70
N SER A 76 8.35 12.63 -1.02
CA SER A 76 7.55 13.84 -0.85
C SER A 76 7.06 14.05 0.58
N THR A 77 7.33 13.12 1.46
CA THR A 77 6.87 13.17 2.85
C THR A 77 8.05 13.00 3.80
N SER A 78 7.84 13.38 5.05
CA SER A 78 8.80 13.19 6.12
C SER A 78 8.09 12.62 7.35
N SER A 79 8.86 12.24 8.37
CA SER A 79 8.29 11.84 9.66
C SER A 79 7.40 10.59 9.60
N LEU A 80 7.73 9.65 8.72
CA LEU A 80 7.07 8.34 8.69
C LEU A 80 7.70 7.34 9.67
N GLY A 81 8.81 7.70 10.27
CA GLY A 81 9.48 6.83 11.23
C GLY A 81 8.59 6.44 12.39
N GLY A 82 8.55 5.15 12.71
CA GLY A 82 7.72 4.61 13.78
C GLY A 82 6.25 4.41 13.44
N LYS A 83 5.80 4.80 12.25
CA LYS A 83 4.42 4.56 11.83
C LYS A 83 4.15 3.07 11.61
N LYS A 84 3.13 2.55 12.26
CA LYS A 84 2.66 1.19 12.00
C LYS A 84 2.08 1.13 10.61
N SER A 85 2.39 0.08 9.87
CA SER A 85 2.04 0.01 8.46
C SER A 85 1.84 -1.42 7.98
N ALA A 86 1.19 -1.56 6.82
CA ALA A 86 1.00 -2.83 6.14
C ALA A 86 1.44 -2.71 4.69
N ALA A 87 2.01 -3.78 4.18
CA ALA A 87 2.45 -3.88 2.79
C ALA A 87 1.61 -4.90 2.05
N PHE A 88 1.00 -4.48 0.94
CA PHE A 88 0.19 -5.33 0.10
C PHE A 88 0.66 -5.27 -1.33
N ILE A 89 0.74 -6.44 -1.98
CA ILE A 89 1.02 -6.54 -3.41
C ILE A 89 -0.18 -7.15 -4.09
N LYS A 90 -0.74 -6.46 -5.08
CA LYS A 90 -1.75 -7.02 -5.95
C LYS A 90 -1.08 -8.02 -6.89
N LYS A 91 -1.62 -9.25 -6.92
CA LYS A 91 -1.09 -10.28 -7.80
C LYS A 91 -1.50 -9.99 -9.24
N THR A 92 -0.55 -9.55 -10.05
CA THR A 92 -0.76 -9.26 -11.48
C THR A 92 -0.09 -10.31 -12.37
N SER A 93 0.77 -11.15 -11.80
CA SER A 93 1.55 -12.16 -12.50
C SER A 93 1.82 -13.31 -11.54
N PRO A 94 1.95 -14.57 -12.02
CA PRO A 94 2.34 -15.68 -11.17
C PRO A 94 3.82 -15.63 -10.76
N PHE A 95 4.61 -14.74 -11.35
CA PHE A 95 6.06 -14.67 -11.13
C PHE A 95 6.45 -13.48 -10.26
N PHE A 96 7.46 -13.67 -9.41
CA PHE A 96 8.12 -12.62 -8.63
C PHE A 96 7.22 -11.85 -7.66
N VAL A 97 6.03 -12.36 -7.34
CA VAL A 97 5.11 -11.65 -6.46
C VAL A 97 5.67 -11.51 -5.04
N ASN A 98 6.32 -12.56 -4.53
CA ASN A 98 6.92 -12.49 -3.20
C ASN A 98 8.15 -11.59 -3.17
N LYS A 99 8.90 -11.54 -4.27
CA LYS A 99 10.03 -10.62 -4.39
C LYS A 99 9.54 -9.18 -4.43
N ALA A 100 8.44 -8.92 -5.13
CA ALA A 100 7.81 -7.60 -5.17
C ALA A 100 7.37 -7.16 -3.77
N LEU A 101 6.73 -8.05 -3.02
CA LEU A 101 6.32 -7.77 -1.65
C LEU A 101 7.53 -7.45 -0.76
N GLY A 102 8.61 -8.23 -0.88
CA GLY A 102 9.83 -7.96 -0.14
C GLY A 102 10.46 -6.62 -0.49
N ASN A 103 10.44 -6.24 -1.76
CA ASN A 103 10.97 -4.95 -2.22
C ASN A 103 10.12 -3.79 -1.68
N LEU A 104 8.81 -3.95 -1.66
CA LEU A 104 7.92 -2.95 -1.06
C LEU A 104 8.21 -2.76 0.43
N MET A 105 8.31 -3.87 1.17
CA MET A 105 8.60 -3.82 2.59
C MET A 105 9.94 -3.14 2.88
N LYS A 106 10.96 -3.44 2.08
CA LYS A 106 12.28 -2.79 2.23
C LYS A 106 12.19 -1.28 2.02
N ALA A 107 11.42 -0.84 1.02
CA ALA A 107 11.24 0.58 0.75
C ALA A 107 10.55 1.28 1.93
N MET A 108 9.55 0.64 2.52
CA MET A 108 8.82 1.18 3.68
C MET A 108 9.73 1.23 4.91
N GLU A 109 10.44 0.15 5.18
CA GLU A 109 11.33 0.06 6.33
C GLU A 109 12.50 1.04 6.24
N LYS A 110 12.96 1.34 5.03
CA LYS A 110 14.00 2.35 4.80
C LYS A 110 13.55 3.74 5.26
N GLU A 111 12.25 4.02 5.20
CA GLU A 111 11.68 5.26 5.71
C GLU A 111 11.38 5.21 7.22
N GLY A 112 11.72 4.10 7.87
CA GLY A 112 11.52 3.92 9.31
C GLY A 112 10.13 3.45 9.70
N MET A 113 9.30 3.05 8.74
CA MET A 113 7.98 2.50 9.05
C MET A 113 8.08 1.12 9.70
N LEU A 114 7.15 0.83 10.59
CA LEU A 114 7.05 -0.46 11.27
C LEU A 114 6.01 -1.31 10.53
N VAL A 115 6.47 -2.14 9.60
CA VAL A 115 5.58 -2.99 8.81
C VAL A 115 5.17 -4.18 9.68
N ASN A 116 3.93 -4.19 10.16
CA ASN A 116 3.41 -5.23 11.04
C ASN A 116 2.46 -6.21 10.34
N TRP A 117 2.19 -6.01 9.07
CA TRP A 117 1.36 -6.90 8.26
C TRP A 117 1.83 -6.86 6.81
N SER A 118 1.84 -8.01 6.15
CA SER A 118 2.12 -8.09 4.72
C SER A 118 1.31 -9.21 4.09
N GLU A 119 0.80 -8.98 2.89
CA GLU A 119 -0.05 -9.95 2.21
C GLU A 119 -0.02 -9.74 0.70
N VAL A 120 -0.16 -10.83 -0.05
CA VAL A 120 -0.39 -10.77 -1.50
C VAL A 120 -1.90 -10.81 -1.71
N LEU A 121 -2.44 -9.79 -2.38
CA LEU A 121 -3.88 -9.70 -2.64
C LEU A 121 -4.22 -10.44 -3.94
N LEU A 122 -5.06 -11.46 -3.84
CA LEU A 122 -5.40 -12.33 -4.96
C LEU A 122 -6.62 -11.84 -5.74
N SER A 123 -7.47 -11.04 -5.10
CA SER A 123 -8.72 -10.53 -5.71
C SER A 123 -9.24 -9.36 -4.88
N ALA A 124 -10.25 -8.67 -5.41
CA ALA A 124 -10.93 -7.62 -4.67
C ALA A 124 -11.61 -8.16 -3.41
N ALA A 125 -12.20 -9.36 -3.48
CA ALA A 125 -12.83 -9.99 -2.31
C ALA A 125 -11.79 -10.29 -1.22
N HIS A 126 -10.63 -10.78 -1.61
CA HIS A 126 -9.52 -11.03 -0.68
C HIS A 126 -9.05 -9.73 -0.04
N ALA A 127 -8.90 -8.67 -0.84
CA ALA A 127 -8.50 -7.36 -0.35
C ALA A 127 -9.50 -6.83 0.68
N ASN A 128 -10.79 -6.95 0.43
CA ASN A 128 -11.83 -6.54 1.38
C ASN A 128 -11.71 -7.29 2.70
N ALA A 129 -11.52 -8.62 2.63
CA ALA A 129 -11.34 -9.44 3.83
C ALA A 129 -10.09 -9.02 4.62
N MET A 130 -8.99 -8.69 3.94
CA MET A 130 -7.77 -8.22 4.61
C MET A 130 -7.98 -6.85 5.25
N GLY A 131 -8.72 -5.97 4.59
CA GLY A 131 -9.07 -4.66 5.15
C GLY A 131 -9.82 -4.77 6.47
N LYS A 132 -10.72 -5.74 6.58
CA LYS A 132 -11.47 -5.97 7.83
C LYS A 132 -10.59 -6.43 8.98
N ARG A 133 -9.41 -6.97 8.71
CA ARG A 133 -8.49 -7.46 9.74
C ARG A 133 -7.53 -6.41 10.25
N ILE A 134 -7.34 -5.32 9.51
CA ILE A 134 -6.43 -4.25 9.89
C ILE A 134 -7.01 -3.50 11.09
N GLY A 135 -6.23 -3.39 12.16
CA GLY A 135 -6.62 -2.66 13.35
C GLY A 135 -7.69 -3.35 14.20
N SER A 136 -7.98 -4.60 13.89
CA SER A 136 -8.92 -5.39 14.70
C SER A 136 -8.23 -6.00 15.92
#